data_72141801b4f49a1b395c54056b8158d0
#
_entry.id   72141801b4f49a1b395c54056b8158d0
#
_cell.length_a   1.000
_cell.length_b   1.000
_cell.length_c   1.000
_cell.angle_alpha   90.00
_cell.angle_beta   90.00
_cell.angle_gamma   90.00
#
_symmetry.space_group_name_H-M   'P 1'
#
loop_
_entity.id
_entity.type
_entity.pdbx_description
1 polymer ?
#
loop_
_entity_poly.entity_id
_entity_poly.type
_entity_poly.pdbx_seq_one_letter_code
_entity_poly.pdbx_strand_id
1 'polypeptide(L)'
;MTVVNGTGGIKTKESFGSVQLHIEWKTSEGIRNKKPQYNSNSGVFLQQQYELQVLDSYKNPTYVNGQAGSIYKQYPPMVNSSKKPGQWQSYDIVFNAPVFEKKKLIKPAFFTVFHNGVLIQNHVEVQGATTNVGLPKYNSHGNLPLVLQDHPSLPLSFRNIWIRKIAD
;
A
#
# COMPACT_ATOMS: atom_id res chain seq x y z
N MET A 1 2.50 -16.42 -1.90
CA MET A 1 3.23 -16.39 -0.61
C MET A 1 2.28 -15.97 0.50
N THR A 2 2.50 -16.44 1.72
CA THR A 2 1.68 -16.06 2.89
C THR A 2 2.57 -15.38 3.92
N VAL A 3 2.11 -14.29 4.49
CA VAL A 3 2.83 -13.57 5.56
C VAL A 3 2.80 -14.43 6.83
N VAL A 4 3.97 -14.65 7.40
CA VAL A 4 4.15 -15.31 8.71
C VAL A 4 4.65 -14.26 9.69
N ASN A 5 3.82 -13.93 10.68
CA ASN A 5 4.11 -12.87 11.65
C ASN A 5 5.47 -13.02 12.31
N GLY A 6 6.21 -11.93 12.40
CA GLY A 6 7.52 -11.88 13.07
C GLY A 6 8.69 -12.37 12.23
N THR A 7 8.47 -12.68 10.94
CA THR A 7 9.56 -13.08 10.03
C THR A 7 10.19 -11.91 9.28
N GLY A 8 9.57 -10.74 9.38
CA GLY A 8 9.96 -9.52 8.70
C GLY A 8 9.33 -9.37 7.32
N GLY A 9 9.21 -8.13 6.86
CA GLY A 9 8.73 -7.81 5.52
C GLY A 9 9.69 -8.28 4.44
N ILE A 10 9.19 -8.46 3.23
CA ILE A 10 10.02 -8.77 2.06
C ILE A 10 10.17 -7.55 1.16
N LYS A 11 11.31 -7.45 0.49
CA LYS A 11 11.60 -6.38 -0.46
C LYS A 11 12.19 -6.91 -1.76
N THR A 12 11.95 -6.20 -2.84
CA THR A 12 12.61 -6.50 -4.13
C THR A 12 14.10 -6.26 -4.04
N LYS A 13 14.89 -7.00 -4.82
CA LYS A 13 16.32 -6.71 -5.00
C LYS A 13 16.52 -5.46 -5.85
N GLU A 14 15.65 -5.24 -6.82
CA GLU A 14 15.64 -4.08 -7.70
C GLU A 14 14.95 -2.90 -7.04
N SER A 15 15.44 -1.69 -7.33
CA SER A 15 14.87 -0.40 -6.93
C SER A 15 14.10 0.22 -8.10
N PHE A 16 13.00 0.91 -7.78
CA PHE A 16 12.08 1.45 -8.76
C PHE A 16 11.84 2.95 -8.54
N GLY A 17 11.66 3.69 -9.63
CA GLY A 17 11.08 5.03 -9.69
C GLY A 17 9.58 4.94 -9.94
N SER A 18 9.09 5.63 -10.97
CA SER A 18 7.69 5.55 -11.41
C SER A 18 7.39 4.18 -12.01
N VAL A 19 6.25 3.59 -11.61
CA VAL A 19 5.88 2.22 -11.96
C VAL A 19 4.40 2.04 -12.18
N GLN A 20 4.06 1.02 -12.97
CA GLN A 20 2.79 0.31 -12.88
C GLN A 20 3.02 -0.99 -12.13
N LEU A 21 2.21 -1.27 -11.13
CA LEU A 21 2.26 -2.47 -10.29
C LEU A 21 0.88 -3.14 -10.28
N HIS A 22 0.85 -4.43 -10.52
CA HIS A 22 -0.30 -5.29 -10.20
C HIS A 22 0.06 -6.21 -9.05
N ILE A 23 -0.85 -6.40 -8.12
CA ILE A 23 -0.68 -7.31 -7.00
C ILE A 23 -2.03 -7.87 -6.55
N GLU A 24 -2.11 -9.19 -6.42
CA GLU A 24 -3.27 -9.84 -5.80
C GLU A 24 -2.97 -10.19 -4.34
N TRP A 25 -3.96 -10.01 -3.49
CA TRP A 25 -3.87 -10.32 -2.07
C TRP A 25 -5.17 -10.93 -1.54
N LYS A 26 -5.06 -11.69 -0.45
CA LYS A 26 -6.18 -12.40 0.18
C LYS A 26 -6.05 -12.36 1.69
N THR A 27 -7.09 -11.87 2.37
CA THR A 27 -7.17 -11.86 3.83
C THR A 27 -7.59 -13.23 4.37
N SER A 28 -7.30 -13.48 5.65
CA SER A 28 -7.68 -14.72 6.33
C SER A 28 -9.19 -14.85 6.47
N GLU A 29 -9.70 -16.06 6.35
CA GLU A 29 -11.11 -16.42 6.63
C GLU A 29 -11.42 -16.62 8.11
N GLY A 30 -10.40 -16.58 8.97
CA GLY A 30 -10.52 -16.88 10.39
C GLY A 30 -11.37 -15.87 11.19
N ILE A 31 -11.53 -16.16 12.48
CA ILE A 31 -12.22 -15.28 13.43
C ILE A 31 -11.50 -13.93 13.47
N ARG A 32 -12.25 -12.86 13.25
CA ARG A 32 -11.71 -11.50 13.28
C ARG A 32 -11.20 -11.11 14.66
N ASN A 33 -10.10 -10.39 14.66
CA ASN A 33 -9.59 -9.74 15.86
C ASN A 33 -10.55 -8.61 16.28
N LYS A 34 -10.73 -8.43 17.59
CA LYS A 34 -11.51 -7.31 18.15
C LYS A 34 -10.90 -5.94 17.83
N LYS A 35 -9.59 -5.88 17.58
CA LYS A 35 -8.91 -4.66 17.14
C LYS A 35 -8.97 -4.60 15.60
N PRO A 36 -9.68 -3.65 15.00
CA PRO A 36 -9.94 -3.62 13.55
C PRO A 36 -8.67 -3.67 12.69
N GLN A 37 -7.59 -2.98 13.09
CA GLN A 37 -6.31 -2.93 12.37
C GLN A 37 -5.46 -4.21 12.49
N TYR A 38 -5.93 -5.23 13.24
CA TYR A 38 -5.26 -6.53 13.36
C TYR A 38 -5.92 -7.62 12.50
N ASN A 39 -6.80 -7.23 11.58
CA ASN A 39 -7.48 -8.14 10.67
C ASN A 39 -6.74 -8.18 9.31
N SER A 40 -5.78 -9.09 9.18
CA SER A 40 -4.99 -9.28 7.95
C SER A 40 -4.39 -7.95 7.44
N ASN A 41 -3.63 -7.28 8.28
CA ASN A 41 -2.99 -6.01 7.98
C ASN A 41 -1.63 -6.22 7.31
N SER A 42 -1.34 -5.41 6.32
CA SER A 42 -0.05 -5.27 5.65
C SER A 42 0.00 -3.93 4.91
N GLY A 43 1.14 -3.61 4.31
CA GLY A 43 1.31 -2.45 3.45
C GLY A 43 2.07 -2.81 2.18
N VAL A 44 1.67 -2.22 1.06
CA VAL A 44 2.46 -2.19 -0.18
C VAL A 44 3.20 -0.86 -0.20
N PHE A 45 4.51 -0.90 0.09
CA PHE A 45 5.35 0.30 0.14
C PHE A 45 6.08 0.52 -1.17
N LEU A 46 5.65 1.52 -1.93
CA LEU A 46 6.40 2.03 -3.08
C LEU A 46 7.61 2.81 -2.57
N GLN A 47 8.79 2.50 -3.14
CA GLN A 47 10.06 3.12 -2.72
C GLN A 47 10.32 3.05 -1.19
N GLN A 48 9.86 2.01 -0.49
CA GLN A 48 9.99 1.84 0.98
C GLN A 48 9.43 3.01 1.81
N GLN A 49 8.81 3.99 1.18
CA GLN A 49 8.39 5.25 1.81
C GLN A 49 6.88 5.45 1.77
N TYR A 50 6.22 5.03 0.69
CA TYR A 50 4.85 5.43 0.39
C TYR A 50 3.93 4.22 0.43
N GLU A 51 3.12 4.14 1.46
CA GLU A 51 2.29 2.98 1.75
C GLU A 51 0.89 3.07 1.14
N LEU A 52 0.54 2.06 0.36
CA LEU A 52 -0.83 1.72 0.07
C LEU A 52 -1.27 0.61 1.03
N GLN A 53 -2.27 0.90 1.85
CA GLN A 53 -2.76 0.00 2.91
C GLN A 53 -3.39 -1.27 2.35
N VAL A 54 -3.07 -2.41 2.98
CA VAL A 54 -3.75 -3.70 2.82
C VAL A 54 -4.38 -4.09 4.15
N LEU A 55 -5.67 -4.37 4.15
CA LEU A 55 -6.44 -4.71 5.36
C LEU A 55 -7.67 -5.52 5.00
N ASP A 56 -8.15 -6.40 5.88
CA ASP A 56 -9.52 -6.86 5.81
C ASP A 56 -10.46 -5.70 6.13
N SER A 57 -10.92 -5.01 5.09
CA SER A 57 -11.82 -3.86 5.19
C SER A 57 -13.29 -4.18 4.91
N TYR A 58 -13.63 -5.47 4.68
CA TYR A 58 -15.00 -5.86 4.48
C TYR A 58 -15.79 -5.75 5.77
N LYS A 59 -16.74 -4.79 5.86
CA LYS A 59 -17.52 -4.49 7.08
C LYS A 59 -16.62 -4.33 8.33
N ASN A 60 -15.48 -3.68 8.18
CA ASN A 60 -14.51 -3.46 9.26
C ASN A 60 -14.60 -1.99 9.73
N PRO A 61 -15.03 -1.73 10.98
CA PRO A 61 -15.25 -0.39 11.52
C PRO A 61 -13.92 0.26 11.98
N THR A 62 -12.94 0.39 11.09
CA THR A 62 -11.69 1.10 11.41
C THR A 62 -11.72 2.55 10.90
N TYR A 63 -10.70 3.33 11.25
CA TYR A 63 -10.58 4.72 10.79
C TYR A 63 -10.41 4.78 9.26
N VAL A 64 -11.00 5.80 8.64
CA VAL A 64 -11.19 5.87 7.18
C VAL A 64 -9.89 5.87 6.38
N ASN A 65 -8.85 6.56 6.85
CA ASN A 65 -7.53 6.61 6.21
C ASN A 65 -6.57 5.47 6.63
N GLY A 66 -7.09 4.40 7.22
CA GLY A 66 -6.42 3.12 7.47
C GLY A 66 -7.18 1.94 6.87
N GLN A 67 -8.18 2.18 6.03
CA GLN A 67 -8.87 1.18 5.23
C GLN A 67 -7.97 0.64 4.10
N ALA A 68 -8.29 -0.54 3.58
CA ALA A 68 -7.63 -1.04 2.36
C ALA A 68 -7.71 -0.02 1.23
N GLY A 69 -6.58 0.24 0.57
CA GLY A 69 -6.47 1.24 -0.51
C GLY A 69 -6.30 2.68 -0.04
N SER A 70 -6.19 2.94 1.27
CA SER A 70 -5.74 4.24 1.76
C SER A 70 -4.27 4.48 1.39
N ILE A 71 -3.93 5.71 1.02
CA ILE A 71 -2.58 6.21 1.20
C ILE A 71 -2.47 6.42 2.72
N TYR A 72 -1.81 5.48 3.40
CA TYR A 72 -1.96 5.28 4.85
C TYR A 72 -1.78 6.55 5.67
N LYS A 73 -2.79 6.85 6.52
CA LYS A 73 -2.88 8.05 7.37
C LYS A 73 -2.96 9.39 6.63
N GLN A 74 -2.90 9.39 5.29
CA GLN A 74 -2.98 10.60 4.48
C GLN A 74 -4.36 10.74 3.83
N TYR A 75 -4.74 9.78 2.98
CA TYR A 75 -6.01 9.84 2.23
C TYR A 75 -6.76 8.51 2.29
N PRO A 76 -8.08 8.53 2.58
CA PRO A 76 -8.91 7.34 2.46
C PRO A 76 -9.13 6.98 0.99
N PRO A 77 -9.53 5.73 0.68
CA PRO A 77 -10.05 5.40 -0.64
C PRO A 77 -11.38 6.10 -0.88
N MET A 78 -11.68 6.45 -2.14
CA MET A 78 -12.97 7.07 -2.52
C MET A 78 -14.17 6.17 -2.21
N VAL A 79 -13.99 4.85 -2.31
CA VAL A 79 -14.98 3.83 -1.98
C VAL A 79 -14.29 2.60 -1.38
N ASN A 80 -15.00 1.85 -0.54
CA ASN A 80 -14.54 0.54 -0.06
C ASN A 80 -15.01 -0.56 -1.02
N SER A 81 -14.14 -1.02 -1.91
CA SER A 81 -14.40 -2.10 -2.87
C SER A 81 -13.90 -3.47 -2.39
N SER A 82 -13.66 -3.63 -1.08
CA SER A 82 -13.15 -4.86 -0.49
C SER A 82 -14.14 -6.02 -0.64
N LYS A 83 -13.63 -7.17 -1.05
CA LYS A 83 -14.35 -8.45 -1.04
C LYS A 83 -14.35 -9.07 0.36
N LYS A 84 -15.20 -10.08 0.57
CA LYS A 84 -15.24 -10.86 1.82
C LYS A 84 -13.88 -11.49 2.12
N PRO A 85 -13.55 -11.72 3.42
CA PRO A 85 -12.38 -12.50 3.79
C PRO A 85 -12.28 -13.82 3.02
N GLY A 86 -11.07 -14.26 2.73
CA GLY A 86 -10.81 -15.47 1.95
C GLY A 86 -10.90 -15.31 0.44
N GLN A 87 -11.42 -14.20 -0.07
CA GLN A 87 -11.48 -13.93 -1.51
C GLN A 87 -10.24 -13.19 -1.98
N TRP A 88 -9.72 -13.56 -3.16
CA TRP A 88 -8.64 -12.84 -3.81
C TRP A 88 -9.12 -11.47 -4.30
N GLN A 89 -8.32 -10.47 -4.05
CA GLN A 89 -8.51 -9.06 -4.40
C GLN A 89 -7.29 -8.58 -5.16
N SER A 90 -7.44 -7.54 -5.97
CA SER A 90 -6.34 -6.97 -6.74
C SER A 90 -6.18 -5.48 -6.48
N TYR A 91 -4.94 -5.03 -6.47
CA TYR A 91 -4.59 -3.64 -6.73
C TYR A 91 -3.90 -3.51 -8.09
N ASP A 92 -4.36 -2.56 -8.88
CA ASP A 92 -3.67 -2.04 -10.04
C ASP A 92 -3.27 -0.60 -9.74
N ILE A 93 -1.96 -0.36 -9.66
CA ILE A 93 -1.37 0.86 -9.14
C ILE A 93 -0.53 1.52 -10.23
N VAL A 94 -0.79 2.81 -10.49
CA VAL A 94 0.16 3.69 -11.16
C VAL A 94 0.75 4.61 -10.08
N PHE A 95 2.05 4.50 -9.87
CA PHE A 95 2.81 5.33 -8.94
C PHE A 95 3.78 6.21 -9.73
N ASN A 96 3.63 7.52 -9.60
CA ASN A 96 4.60 8.49 -10.08
C ASN A 96 5.53 8.85 -8.91
N ALA A 97 6.82 8.59 -9.08
CA ALA A 97 7.82 8.82 -8.06
C ALA A 97 8.06 10.33 -7.84
N PRO A 98 8.45 10.75 -6.62
CA PRO A 98 8.86 12.12 -6.38
C PRO A 98 10.18 12.42 -7.08
N VAL A 99 10.34 13.66 -7.51
CA VAL A 99 11.59 14.15 -8.11
C VAL A 99 12.27 15.10 -7.15
N PHE A 100 13.57 14.88 -6.92
CA PHE A 100 14.40 15.72 -6.07
C PHE A 100 15.59 16.27 -6.88
N GLU A 101 15.87 17.55 -6.71
CA GLU A 101 17.11 18.19 -7.21
C GLU A 101 17.82 18.84 -6.04
N LYS A 102 19.13 18.58 -5.90
CA LYS A 102 19.96 19.12 -4.80
C LYS A 102 19.29 18.97 -3.42
N LYS A 103 18.68 17.80 -3.18
CA LYS A 103 17.91 17.46 -1.96
C LYS A 103 16.59 18.24 -1.78
N LYS A 104 16.17 19.07 -2.71
CA LYS A 104 14.91 19.78 -2.70
C LYS A 104 13.86 19.00 -3.49
N LEU A 105 12.64 18.90 -2.97
CA LEU A 105 11.50 18.34 -3.70
C LEU A 105 11.13 19.28 -4.85
N ILE A 106 11.08 18.74 -6.07
CA ILE A 106 10.66 19.44 -7.29
C ILE A 106 9.27 19.00 -7.71
N LYS A 107 8.99 17.68 -7.59
CA LYS A 107 7.70 17.09 -7.94
C LYS A 107 7.34 16.09 -6.85
N PRO A 108 6.14 16.17 -6.25
CA PRO A 108 5.69 15.18 -5.27
C PRO A 108 5.37 13.84 -5.93
N ALA A 109 5.19 12.80 -5.11
CA ALA A 109 4.69 11.51 -5.57
C ALA A 109 3.17 11.54 -5.78
N PHE A 110 2.67 10.68 -6.70
CA PHE A 110 1.24 10.53 -6.94
C PHE A 110 0.85 9.05 -7.01
N PHE A 111 -0.37 8.77 -6.55
CA PHE A 111 -1.02 7.46 -6.71
C PHE A 111 -2.28 7.54 -7.57
N THR A 112 -2.40 6.63 -8.52
CA THR A 112 -3.67 6.21 -9.11
C THR A 112 -3.85 4.74 -8.82
N VAL A 113 -4.96 4.35 -8.19
CA VAL A 113 -5.18 2.98 -7.72
C VAL A 113 -6.56 2.49 -8.08
N PHE A 114 -6.61 1.30 -8.67
CA PHE A 114 -7.83 0.50 -8.82
C PHE A 114 -7.79 -0.65 -7.83
N HIS A 115 -8.88 -0.84 -7.09
CA HIS A 115 -9.09 -1.98 -6.20
C HIS A 115 -10.24 -2.83 -6.77
N ASN A 116 -9.95 -4.06 -7.16
CA ASN A 116 -10.90 -4.94 -7.85
C ASN A 116 -11.54 -4.29 -9.10
N GLY A 117 -10.76 -3.52 -9.86
CA GLY A 117 -11.22 -2.79 -11.04
C GLY A 117 -11.95 -1.46 -10.75
N VAL A 118 -12.18 -1.12 -9.49
CA VAL A 118 -12.81 0.15 -9.08
C VAL A 118 -11.75 1.20 -8.77
N LEU A 119 -11.83 2.38 -9.38
CA LEU A 119 -10.93 3.50 -9.11
C LEU A 119 -11.16 4.00 -7.68
N ILE A 120 -10.12 3.91 -6.84
CA ILE A 120 -10.19 4.29 -5.42
C ILE A 120 -9.25 5.45 -5.05
N GLN A 121 -8.21 5.69 -5.84
CA GLN A 121 -7.33 6.86 -5.75
C GLN A 121 -7.12 7.40 -7.17
N ASN A 122 -7.44 8.66 -7.42
CA ASN A 122 -7.37 9.28 -8.74
C ASN A 122 -6.28 10.36 -8.77
N HIS A 123 -5.07 9.98 -9.14
CA HIS A 123 -3.91 10.89 -9.25
C HIS A 123 -3.73 11.75 -7.98
N VAL A 124 -3.74 11.09 -6.83
CA VAL A 124 -3.68 11.75 -5.51
C VAL A 124 -2.23 12.08 -5.18
N GLU A 125 -1.96 13.35 -4.89
CA GLU A 125 -0.66 13.83 -4.42
C GLU A 125 -0.36 13.30 -3.01
N VAL A 126 0.80 12.69 -2.83
CA VAL A 126 1.27 12.19 -1.54
C VAL A 126 1.91 13.33 -0.74
N GLN A 127 1.61 13.44 0.53
CA GLN A 127 2.14 14.51 1.40
C GLN A 127 3.58 14.24 1.87
N GLY A 128 4.09 13.03 1.67
CA GLY A 128 5.44 12.60 2.09
C GLY A 128 5.48 11.15 2.49
N ALA A 129 6.60 10.72 3.07
CA ALA A 129 6.77 9.36 3.56
C ALA A 129 5.70 8.99 4.59
N THR A 130 5.20 7.75 4.50
CA THR A 130 4.21 7.22 5.45
C THR A 130 4.76 7.23 6.88
N THR A 131 3.94 7.71 7.80
CA THR A 131 4.22 7.66 9.24
C THR A 131 2.96 7.28 10.00
N ASN A 132 3.14 6.51 11.08
CA ASN A 132 2.03 6.20 12.00
C ASN A 132 1.76 7.35 12.98
N VAL A 133 2.77 8.14 13.30
CA VAL A 133 2.70 9.26 14.26
C VAL A 133 3.39 10.49 13.66
N GLY A 134 2.77 11.64 13.81
CA GLY A 134 3.26 12.91 13.28
C GLY A 134 2.77 13.21 11.86
N LEU A 135 3.32 14.22 11.23
CA LEU A 135 2.98 14.64 9.88
C LEU A 135 3.92 13.97 8.86
N PRO A 136 3.39 13.53 7.70
CA PRO A 136 4.22 13.05 6.62
C PRO A 136 5.15 14.16 6.12
N LYS A 137 6.36 13.78 5.70
CA LYS A 137 7.32 14.71 5.11
C LYS A 137 8.16 14.02 4.05
N TYR A 138 8.61 14.78 3.08
CA TYR A 138 9.58 14.30 2.10
C TYR A 138 11.01 14.42 2.64
N ASN A 139 11.75 13.32 2.56
CA ASN A 139 13.21 13.30 2.67
C ASN A 139 13.75 12.90 1.30
N SER A 140 14.78 13.59 0.82
CA SER A 140 15.37 13.30 -0.49
C SER A 140 15.92 11.87 -0.55
N HIS A 141 15.52 11.14 -1.57
CA HIS A 141 16.00 9.79 -1.87
C HIS A 141 16.02 9.55 -3.38
N GLY A 142 16.71 8.52 -3.83
CA GLY A 142 16.65 8.00 -5.19
C GLY A 142 15.60 6.88 -5.30
N ASN A 143 15.73 6.06 -6.35
CA ASN A 143 14.91 4.86 -6.48
C ASN A 143 15.18 3.88 -5.34
N LEU A 144 14.13 3.30 -4.78
CA LEU A 144 14.17 2.36 -3.67
C LEU A 144 13.31 1.12 -3.98
N PRO A 145 13.54 -0.02 -3.28
CA PRO A 145 12.75 -1.22 -3.46
C PRO A 145 11.25 -1.06 -3.17
N LEU A 146 10.45 -1.96 -3.79
CA LEU A 146 9.10 -2.27 -3.33
C LEU A 146 9.20 -3.15 -2.07
N VAL A 147 8.34 -2.87 -1.07
CA VAL A 147 8.26 -3.66 0.17
C VAL A 147 6.84 -4.13 0.41
N LEU A 148 6.70 -5.40 0.82
CA LEU A 148 5.47 -5.91 1.41
C LEU A 148 5.72 -6.09 2.92
N GLN A 149 4.87 -5.45 3.71
CA GLN A 149 5.04 -5.37 5.16
C GLN A 149 4.64 -6.68 5.86
N ASP A 150 5.44 -7.09 6.84
CA ASP A 150 4.99 -7.98 7.91
C ASP A 150 4.40 -7.12 9.04
N HIS A 151 3.13 -7.33 9.34
CA HIS A 151 2.42 -6.67 10.44
C HIS A 151 1.88 -7.73 11.40
N PRO A 152 2.00 -7.58 12.74
CA PRO A 152 1.51 -8.53 13.72
C PRO A 152 -0.03 -8.57 13.74
N SER A 153 -0.61 -9.27 12.78
CA SER A 153 -2.05 -9.38 12.54
C SER A 153 -2.43 -10.79 12.09
N LEU A 154 -3.71 -11.02 11.76
CA LEU A 154 -4.11 -12.25 11.09
C LEU A 154 -3.35 -12.39 9.76
N PRO A 155 -3.01 -13.62 9.34
CA PRO A 155 -2.28 -13.86 8.11
C PRO A 155 -2.97 -13.27 6.88
N LEU A 156 -2.18 -12.91 5.88
CA LEU A 156 -2.67 -12.65 4.54
C LEU A 156 -1.71 -13.25 3.49
N SER A 157 -2.22 -13.42 2.30
CA SER A 157 -1.45 -14.00 1.21
C SER A 157 -1.37 -13.04 0.03
N PHE A 158 -0.22 -13.08 -0.67
CA PHE A 158 0.02 -12.37 -1.92
C PHE A 158 0.30 -13.35 -3.05
N ARG A 159 -0.11 -12.98 -4.27
CA ARG A 159 0.21 -13.70 -5.51
C ARG A 159 0.14 -12.77 -6.72
N ASN A 160 0.49 -13.27 -7.89
CA ASN A 160 0.35 -12.59 -9.19
C ASN A 160 0.88 -11.15 -9.12
N ILE A 161 2.15 -11.01 -8.73
CA ILE A 161 2.80 -9.71 -8.57
C ILE A 161 3.64 -9.46 -9.82
N TRP A 162 3.36 -8.37 -10.53
CA TRP A 162 4.22 -7.89 -11.58
C TRP A 162 4.35 -6.37 -11.53
N ILE A 163 5.50 -5.89 -11.90
CA ILE A 163 5.86 -4.48 -11.89
C ILE A 163 6.58 -4.11 -13.18
N ARG A 164 6.25 -2.96 -13.75
CA ARG A 164 6.99 -2.39 -14.86
C ARG A 164 7.30 -0.93 -14.61
N LYS A 165 8.47 -0.48 -15.04
CA LYS A 165 8.85 0.93 -15.03
C LYS A 165 8.02 1.70 -16.05
N ILE A 166 7.66 2.92 -15.71
CA ILE A 166 7.03 3.89 -16.61
C ILE A 166 7.88 5.15 -16.66
N ALA A 167 7.72 5.96 -17.70
CA ALA A 167 8.37 7.26 -17.78
C ALA A 167 7.82 8.21 -16.69
N ASP A 168 8.68 9.10 -16.20
CA ASP A 168 8.38 10.15 -15.21
C ASP A 168 7.65 11.35 -15.86
#